data_6cfdf0d891fabfc61572dc3eccee75e2
#
_entry.id   6cfdf0d891fabfc61572dc3eccee75e2
#
_cell.length_a   1.000
_cell.length_b   1.000
_cell.length_c   1.000
_cell.angle_alpha   90.00
_cell.angle_beta   90.00
_cell.angle_gamma   90.00
#
_symmetry.space_group_name_H-M   'P 1'
#
loop_
_entity.id
_entity.type
_entity.pdbx_description
1 polymer ?
#
loop_
_entity_poly.entity_id
_entity_poly.type
_entity_poly.pdbx_seq_one_letter_code
_entity_poly.pdbx_strand_id
1 'polypeptide(L)'
;MKKRFIGLAAVYMLIPAVLLAQPAGKKQLVGVWAVKVSPVGQLQSPLLSLAMFGGDGSFTTGVGYKALPPLPVVQDVATELGPGYGRWVATGDREFRLTFYAVMRKAGEAAGFQRVQDTLVLSESGDDYTGHAQVDFLDADWNVVFSTTSEEKGTRLETLIPAMPVGEPAGKKPLVGVWEVKVSPIGQSQSPILSLAMYSGDGSFNTTGGYKALPSIPAVQDVATEIGLGYGQWAATSDREFRLTYYCVMWKAGLVNGFQRVQDTLVLSESGDEYTGRAQMDFLDANWNVVFSITSDVKGARLETPIPATLTAQPAERKGVWEGKIPSAVGVPEPPRLSLILSREDGTWSEDKGTPPLPPSTAKGGANEQYSPGYGRLVKTGDREYRLVFYYVILKAGLVNGFNRVQSNEVSPESGDEFTAQANWATFDANWNVLINGSGGATGTRLETPGQD
;
A
#
# COMPACT_ATOMS: atom_id res chain seq x y z
N MET A 1 46.84 67.98 -5.10
CA MET A 1 45.54 67.38 -4.78
C MET A 1 45.71 65.86 -4.74
N LYS A 2 45.77 65.26 -3.56
CA LYS A 2 45.91 63.78 -3.39
C LYS A 2 44.55 63.21 -3.13
N LYS A 3 44.03 62.40 -4.09
CA LYS A 3 42.82 61.62 -3.92
C LYS A 3 43.14 60.32 -3.14
N ARG A 4 42.54 60.18 -1.96
CA ARG A 4 42.57 58.95 -1.14
C ARG A 4 41.47 57.99 -1.67
N PHE A 5 41.85 56.82 -2.10
CA PHE A 5 40.94 55.69 -2.33
C PHE A 5 40.74 55.00 -1.00
N ILE A 6 39.49 54.91 -0.53
CA ILE A 6 39.07 54.09 0.60
C ILE A 6 38.59 52.78 0.00
N GLY A 7 39.38 51.71 0.21
CA GLY A 7 38.98 50.34 -0.17
C GLY A 7 38.00 49.81 0.85
N LEU A 8 36.78 49.46 0.39
CA LEU A 8 35.78 48.76 1.16
C LEU A 8 36.12 47.24 1.12
N ALA A 9 36.65 46.71 2.22
CA ALA A 9 36.86 45.27 2.38
C ALA A 9 35.52 44.64 2.74
N ALA A 10 34.94 43.87 1.82
CA ALA A 10 33.77 43.02 2.08
C ALA A 10 34.22 41.81 2.90
N VAL A 11 33.85 41.78 4.16
CA VAL A 11 33.98 40.59 5.01
C VAL A 11 32.89 39.61 4.66
N TYR A 12 33.21 38.58 3.88
CA TYR A 12 32.36 37.42 3.72
C TYR A 12 32.36 36.61 5.02
N MET A 13 31.33 36.74 5.83
CA MET A 13 31.05 35.78 6.89
C MET A 13 30.62 34.47 6.23
N LEU A 14 31.52 33.53 6.19
CA LEU A 14 31.23 32.12 6.00
C LEU A 14 30.41 31.65 7.22
N ILE A 15 29.09 31.63 7.11
CA ILE A 15 28.25 30.92 8.04
C ILE A 15 28.51 29.43 7.72
N PRO A 16 29.11 28.66 8.62
CA PRO A 16 29.17 27.23 8.41
C PRO A 16 27.73 26.75 8.42
N ALA A 17 27.26 26.21 7.28
CA ALA A 17 26.06 25.41 7.25
C ALA A 17 26.31 24.25 8.22
N VAL A 18 25.80 24.37 9.44
CA VAL A 18 25.68 23.26 10.36
C VAL A 18 24.69 22.34 9.67
N LEU A 19 25.20 21.42 8.87
CA LEU A 19 24.51 20.18 8.59
C LEU A 19 24.21 19.61 9.99
N LEU A 20 22.97 19.74 10.41
CA LEU A 20 22.42 18.92 11.47
C LEU A 20 22.49 17.48 10.94
N ALA A 21 23.66 16.87 11.11
CA ALA A 21 23.82 15.46 11.01
C ALA A 21 22.77 14.88 11.97
N GLN A 22 21.74 14.23 11.43
CA GLN A 22 20.89 13.40 12.25
C GLN A 22 21.82 12.54 13.10
N PRO A 23 21.55 12.42 14.41
CA PRO A 23 22.41 11.64 15.27
C PRO A 23 22.56 10.27 14.64
N ALA A 24 23.80 9.95 14.23
CA ALA A 24 24.15 8.63 13.73
C ALA A 24 23.76 7.64 14.81
N GLY A 25 22.70 6.83 14.59
CA GLY A 25 22.42 5.73 15.46
C GLY A 25 20.98 5.33 15.75
N LYS A 26 19.96 6.10 15.44
CA LYS A 26 18.59 5.56 15.58
C LYS A 26 18.20 4.86 14.30
N LYS A 27 18.49 3.56 14.19
CA LYS A 27 17.91 2.71 13.16
C LYS A 27 16.39 2.74 13.37
N GLN A 28 15.69 3.35 12.45
CA GLN A 28 14.24 3.50 12.50
C GLN A 28 13.57 2.20 12.05
N LEU A 29 12.36 1.95 12.51
CA LEU A 29 11.56 0.81 12.07
C LEU A 29 11.17 0.91 10.57
N VAL A 30 11.32 2.09 9.95
CA VAL A 30 10.99 2.36 8.53
C VAL A 30 11.63 1.33 7.61
N GLY A 31 10.84 0.77 6.69
CA GLY A 31 11.31 -0.20 5.70
C GLY A 31 10.35 -1.36 5.50
N VAL A 32 10.81 -2.34 4.72
CA VAL A 32 10.08 -3.59 4.44
C VAL A 32 10.66 -4.71 5.29
N TRP A 33 9.77 -5.52 5.86
CA TRP A 33 10.11 -6.57 6.80
C TRP A 33 9.45 -7.89 6.42
N ALA A 34 10.21 -8.97 6.49
CA ALA A 34 9.66 -10.33 6.55
C ALA A 34 9.24 -10.63 7.97
N VAL A 35 7.98 -10.96 8.17
CA VAL A 35 7.40 -11.15 9.51
C VAL A 35 6.96 -12.61 9.68
N LYS A 36 7.35 -13.19 10.81
CA LYS A 36 6.87 -14.50 11.28
C LYS A 36 5.97 -14.28 12.48
N VAL A 37 4.71 -14.69 12.38
CA VAL A 37 3.71 -14.56 13.43
C VAL A 37 3.43 -15.94 14.01
N SER A 38 3.55 -16.10 15.31
CA SER A 38 3.30 -17.33 16.05
C SER A 38 2.15 -17.11 17.03
N PRO A 39 0.92 -17.57 16.73
CA PRO A 39 -0.19 -17.49 17.68
C PRO A 39 0.12 -18.26 18.97
N VAL A 40 -0.12 -17.64 20.12
CA VAL A 40 0.15 -18.26 21.42
C VAL A 40 -0.85 -19.40 21.68
N GLY A 41 -0.35 -20.53 22.15
CA GLY A 41 -1.17 -21.71 22.47
C GLY A 41 -1.60 -22.54 21.26
N GLN A 42 -1.12 -22.24 20.07
CA GLN A 42 -1.38 -23.03 18.86
C GLN A 42 -0.14 -23.79 18.43
N LEU A 43 -0.31 -25.08 18.08
CA LEU A 43 0.78 -25.94 17.57
C LEU A 43 1.02 -25.76 16.06
N GLN A 44 0.66 -24.60 15.51
CA GLN A 44 0.81 -24.30 14.07
C GLN A 44 2.21 -23.77 13.77
N SER A 45 2.67 -24.05 12.56
CA SER A 45 3.87 -23.38 12.03
C SER A 45 3.65 -21.88 12.00
N PRO A 46 4.71 -21.08 12.25
CA PRO A 46 4.63 -19.64 12.15
C PRO A 46 4.09 -19.20 10.78
N LEU A 47 3.30 -18.16 10.80
CA LEU A 47 2.72 -17.56 9.62
C LEU A 47 3.69 -16.54 9.04
N LEU A 48 3.88 -16.56 7.74
CA LEU A 48 4.75 -15.63 7.06
C LEU A 48 3.93 -14.46 6.50
N SER A 49 4.45 -13.26 6.64
CA SER A 49 3.86 -12.03 6.13
C SER A 49 4.94 -11.06 5.67
N LEU A 50 4.54 -10.05 4.90
CA LEU A 50 5.35 -8.86 4.64
C LEU A 50 4.70 -7.68 5.36
N ALA A 51 5.53 -6.86 5.99
CA ALA A 51 5.13 -5.59 6.61
C ALA A 51 5.95 -4.45 6.03
N MET A 52 5.33 -3.30 5.84
CA MET A 52 5.99 -2.07 5.45
C MET A 52 5.65 -0.97 6.45
N PHE A 53 6.68 -0.39 7.03
CA PHE A 53 6.61 0.77 7.92
C PHE A 53 7.04 2.02 7.16
N GLY A 54 6.10 2.92 6.92
CA GLY A 54 6.34 4.20 6.24
C GLY A 54 7.00 5.24 7.16
N GLY A 55 7.76 6.15 6.58
CA GLY A 55 8.44 7.23 7.31
C GLY A 55 7.48 8.23 7.98
N ASP A 56 6.25 8.32 7.50
CA ASP A 56 5.16 9.14 8.04
C ASP A 56 4.38 8.47 9.19
N GLY A 57 4.84 7.30 9.67
CA GLY A 57 4.16 6.49 10.67
C GLY A 57 3.04 5.61 10.10
N SER A 58 2.87 5.54 8.79
CA SER A 58 1.94 4.60 8.16
C SER A 58 2.46 3.17 8.24
N PHE A 59 1.53 2.22 8.23
CA PHE A 59 1.81 0.80 8.22
C PHE A 59 0.91 0.08 7.22
N THR A 60 1.50 -0.84 6.45
CA THR A 60 0.75 -1.76 5.60
C THR A 60 1.33 -3.16 5.70
N THR A 61 0.46 -4.17 5.66
CA THR A 61 0.92 -5.56 5.67
C THR A 61 0.14 -6.40 4.66
N GLY A 62 0.88 -7.27 3.97
CA GLY A 62 0.32 -8.36 3.19
C GLY A 62 0.10 -9.54 4.11
N VAL A 63 -1.11 -9.70 4.62
CA VAL A 63 -1.40 -10.77 5.55
C VAL A 63 -1.17 -12.12 4.91
N GLY A 64 -0.43 -12.97 5.61
CA GLY A 64 -0.07 -14.30 5.13
C GLY A 64 -1.23 -15.29 4.98
N TYR A 65 -2.47 -14.81 5.02
CA TYR A 65 -3.63 -15.67 4.97
C TYR A 65 -4.60 -15.28 3.86
N LYS A 66 -4.83 -16.22 2.97
CA LYS A 66 -6.11 -16.30 2.27
C LYS A 66 -7.14 -17.08 3.08
N ALA A 67 -6.69 -18.01 3.90
CA ALA A 67 -7.54 -18.76 4.79
C ALA A 67 -7.16 -18.44 6.24
N LEU A 68 -8.10 -17.94 7.02
CA LEU A 68 -7.93 -17.80 8.46
C LEU A 68 -7.65 -19.18 9.09
N PRO A 69 -6.82 -19.23 10.17
CA PRO A 69 -6.59 -20.49 10.87
C PRO A 69 -7.92 -21.12 11.23
N PRO A 70 -7.98 -22.48 11.31
CA PRO A 70 -9.19 -23.22 11.60
C PRO A 70 -9.58 -23.06 13.08
N LEU A 71 -9.88 -21.84 13.49
CA LEU A 71 -10.54 -21.52 14.75
C LEU A 71 -12.04 -21.50 14.47
N PRO A 72 -12.84 -22.46 14.95
CA PRO A 72 -14.26 -22.57 14.60
C PRO A 72 -15.01 -21.25 14.78
N VAL A 73 -14.77 -20.56 15.90
CA VAL A 73 -15.43 -19.28 16.23
C VAL A 73 -15.10 -18.19 15.17
N VAL A 74 -13.87 -18.16 14.67
CA VAL A 74 -13.45 -17.18 13.63
C VAL A 74 -13.95 -17.59 12.26
N GLN A 75 -13.95 -18.89 11.95
CA GLN A 75 -14.47 -19.40 10.67
C GLN A 75 -15.98 -19.22 10.51
N ASP A 76 -16.72 -19.17 11.62
CA ASP A 76 -18.14 -18.82 11.60
C ASP A 76 -18.35 -17.37 11.14
N VAL A 77 -17.41 -16.48 11.40
CA VAL A 77 -17.44 -15.06 10.99
C VAL A 77 -16.77 -14.86 9.64
N ALA A 78 -15.58 -15.39 9.42
CA ALA A 78 -14.79 -15.13 8.22
C ALA A 78 -13.91 -16.33 7.80
N THR A 79 -13.56 -16.36 6.51
CA THR A 79 -12.68 -17.40 5.93
C THR A 79 -11.42 -16.80 5.28
N GLU A 80 -11.41 -15.50 5.04
CA GLU A 80 -10.32 -14.80 4.35
C GLU A 80 -9.97 -13.50 5.07
N LEU A 81 -8.73 -13.07 4.96
CA LEU A 81 -8.22 -11.82 5.50
C LEU A 81 -7.62 -10.98 4.37
N GLY A 82 -7.97 -9.71 4.35
CA GLY A 82 -7.41 -8.70 3.43
C GLY A 82 -6.07 -8.14 3.91
N PRO A 83 -5.48 -7.21 3.15
CA PRO A 83 -4.30 -6.47 3.62
C PRO A 83 -4.63 -5.68 4.88
N GLY A 84 -3.60 -5.49 5.73
CA GLY A 84 -3.70 -4.69 6.92
C GLY A 84 -3.22 -3.27 6.69
N TYR A 85 -3.93 -2.31 7.28
CA TYR A 85 -3.59 -0.88 7.28
C TYR A 85 -3.57 -0.34 8.70
N GLY A 86 -2.55 0.44 9.02
CA GLY A 86 -2.36 0.92 10.37
C GLY A 86 -1.42 2.10 10.52
N ARG A 87 -1.09 2.34 11.77
CA ARG A 87 -0.09 3.34 12.16
C ARG A 87 0.80 2.83 13.28
N TRP A 88 2.04 3.32 13.25
CA TRP A 88 3.02 3.06 14.28
C TRP A 88 3.62 4.36 14.82
N VAL A 89 4.07 4.32 16.07
CA VAL A 89 4.77 5.41 16.74
C VAL A 89 5.91 4.85 17.59
N ALA A 90 7.00 5.61 17.69
CA ALA A 90 8.07 5.30 18.63
C ALA A 90 7.63 5.68 20.06
N THR A 91 7.81 4.76 21.01
CA THR A 91 7.54 4.96 22.43
C THR A 91 8.82 4.98 23.27
N GLY A 92 9.94 4.59 22.67
CA GLY A 92 11.27 4.61 23.26
C GLY A 92 12.33 4.61 22.15
N ASP A 93 13.59 4.43 22.56
CA ASP A 93 14.72 4.44 21.59
C ASP A 93 14.66 3.28 20.61
N ARG A 94 14.10 2.13 21.04
CA ARG A 94 13.94 0.93 20.23
C ARG A 94 12.56 0.30 20.41
N GLU A 95 11.66 0.99 21.09
CA GLU A 95 10.32 0.51 21.38
C GLU A 95 9.31 1.26 20.52
N PHE A 96 8.35 0.53 19.99
CA PHE A 96 7.32 1.06 19.11
C PHE A 96 5.96 0.45 19.46
N ARG A 97 4.91 1.22 19.25
CA ARG A 97 3.53 0.72 19.24
C ARG A 97 2.97 0.77 17.84
N LEU A 98 2.28 -0.30 17.49
CA LEU A 98 1.59 -0.46 16.22
C LEU A 98 0.13 -0.80 16.49
N THR A 99 -0.78 -0.17 15.75
CA THR A 99 -2.16 -0.66 15.63
C THR A 99 -2.51 -0.70 14.16
N PHE A 100 -3.03 -1.84 13.72
CA PHE A 100 -3.54 -1.99 12.37
C PHE A 100 -4.82 -2.79 12.33
N TYR A 101 -5.54 -2.64 11.23
CA TYR A 101 -6.79 -3.32 10.95
C TYR A 101 -6.69 -4.03 9.60
N ALA A 102 -7.42 -5.15 9.47
CA ALA A 102 -7.58 -5.86 8.21
C ALA A 102 -9.04 -6.25 8.04
N VAL A 103 -9.56 -6.17 6.82
CA VAL A 103 -10.93 -6.61 6.52
C VAL A 103 -10.98 -8.13 6.54
N MET A 104 -11.92 -8.68 7.29
CA MET A 104 -12.26 -10.11 7.26
C MET A 104 -13.37 -10.35 6.25
N ARG A 105 -13.27 -11.44 5.47
CA ARG A 105 -14.24 -11.79 4.43
C ARG A 105 -14.77 -13.19 4.59
N LYS A 106 -16.06 -13.36 4.27
CA LYS A 106 -16.72 -14.64 4.14
C LYS A 106 -17.40 -14.72 2.77
N ALA A 107 -17.06 -15.73 1.99
CA ALA A 107 -17.53 -15.86 0.61
C ALA A 107 -17.28 -14.60 -0.26
N GLY A 108 -16.16 -13.90 0.00
CA GLY A 108 -15.76 -12.67 -0.70
C GLY A 108 -16.37 -11.37 -0.14
N GLU A 109 -17.33 -11.45 0.78
CA GLU A 109 -17.97 -10.28 1.40
C GLU A 109 -17.29 -9.89 2.71
N ALA A 110 -17.24 -8.58 3.00
CA ALA A 110 -16.76 -8.11 4.30
C ALA A 110 -17.70 -8.62 5.40
N ALA A 111 -17.14 -9.35 6.34
CA ALA A 111 -17.86 -9.94 7.46
C ALA A 111 -17.45 -9.34 8.82
N GLY A 112 -16.42 -8.48 8.82
CA GLY A 112 -15.90 -7.84 10.01
C GLY A 112 -14.46 -7.40 9.84
N PHE A 113 -13.76 -7.20 10.95
CA PHE A 113 -12.39 -6.71 10.98
C PHE A 113 -11.52 -7.52 11.93
N GLN A 114 -10.23 -7.62 11.60
CA GLN A 114 -9.20 -7.97 12.55
C GLN A 114 -8.54 -6.68 13.03
N ARG A 115 -8.40 -6.50 14.34
CA ARG A 115 -7.59 -5.45 14.95
C ARG A 115 -6.37 -6.08 15.61
N VAL A 116 -5.20 -5.54 15.33
CA VAL A 116 -3.93 -5.95 15.94
C VAL A 116 -3.31 -4.75 16.62
N GLN A 117 -2.98 -4.92 17.89
CA GLN A 117 -2.27 -3.95 18.72
C GLN A 117 -0.97 -4.59 19.19
N ASP A 118 0.15 -4.06 18.74
CA ASP A 118 1.46 -4.67 18.94
C ASP A 118 2.43 -3.72 19.63
N THR A 119 3.30 -4.29 20.44
CA THR A 119 4.47 -3.63 21.02
C THR A 119 5.71 -4.28 20.45
N LEU A 120 6.49 -3.52 19.69
CA LEU A 120 7.66 -3.98 18.97
C LEU A 120 8.93 -3.51 19.67
N VAL A 121 9.95 -4.35 19.71
CA VAL A 121 11.28 -4.03 20.22
C VAL A 121 12.33 -4.32 19.13
N LEU A 122 12.97 -3.28 18.64
CA LEU A 122 14.01 -3.37 17.63
C LEU A 122 15.32 -3.84 18.23
N SER A 123 16.03 -4.74 17.56
CA SER A 123 17.36 -5.21 17.96
C SER A 123 18.39 -4.07 17.93
N GLU A 124 19.55 -4.27 18.57
CA GLU A 124 20.65 -3.29 18.52
C GLU A 124 21.19 -3.08 17.11
N SER A 125 21.22 -4.13 16.29
CA SER A 125 21.60 -4.01 14.88
C SER A 125 20.58 -3.19 14.09
N GLY A 126 19.30 -3.19 14.49
CA GLY A 126 18.18 -2.58 13.79
C GLY A 126 17.69 -3.41 12.60
N ASP A 127 18.16 -4.65 12.46
CA ASP A 127 17.82 -5.51 11.33
C ASP A 127 16.77 -6.58 11.70
N ASP A 128 16.49 -6.73 12.99
CA ASP A 128 15.45 -7.63 13.51
C ASP A 128 14.62 -6.90 14.55
N TYR A 129 13.38 -7.33 14.72
CA TYR A 129 12.54 -6.95 15.85
C TYR A 129 11.81 -8.16 16.43
N THR A 130 11.40 -8.05 17.67
CA THR A 130 10.42 -8.94 18.30
C THR A 130 9.18 -8.14 18.67
N GLY A 131 8.02 -8.75 18.60
CA GLY A 131 6.73 -8.14 18.93
C GLY A 131 5.86 -9.05 19.77
N HIS A 132 4.97 -8.43 20.54
CA HIS A 132 3.90 -9.11 21.27
C HIS A 132 2.59 -8.41 20.97
N ALA A 133 1.71 -9.09 20.25
CA ALA A 133 0.47 -8.54 19.76
C ALA A 133 -0.76 -9.10 20.46
N GLN A 134 -1.71 -8.21 20.76
CA GLN A 134 -3.12 -8.54 21.01
C GLN A 134 -3.84 -8.54 19.67
N VAL A 135 -4.54 -9.62 19.37
CA VAL A 135 -5.28 -9.80 18.11
C VAL A 135 -6.76 -10.00 18.44
N ASP A 136 -7.59 -9.06 18.02
CA ASP A 136 -9.03 -9.13 18.18
C ASP A 136 -9.70 -9.35 16.83
N PHE A 137 -10.63 -10.28 16.79
CA PHE A 137 -11.52 -10.53 15.66
C PHE A 137 -12.88 -9.91 16.00
N LEU A 138 -13.34 -9.02 15.13
CA LEU A 138 -14.51 -8.17 15.33
C LEU A 138 -15.55 -8.50 14.26
N ASP A 139 -16.82 -8.51 14.61
CA ASP A 139 -17.90 -8.57 13.63
C ASP A 139 -18.06 -7.21 12.90
N ALA A 140 -19.05 -7.11 12.01
CA ALA A 140 -19.32 -5.89 11.23
C ALA A 140 -19.82 -4.72 12.09
N ASP A 141 -20.28 -4.99 13.31
CA ASP A 141 -20.74 -4.01 14.30
C ASP A 141 -19.66 -3.65 15.33
N TRP A 142 -18.40 -4.09 15.07
CA TRP A 142 -17.23 -3.86 15.95
C TRP A 142 -17.27 -4.57 17.30
N ASN A 143 -18.16 -5.55 17.50
CA ASN A 143 -18.12 -6.39 18.69
C ASN A 143 -16.99 -7.40 18.58
N VAL A 144 -16.22 -7.57 19.67
CA VAL A 144 -15.17 -8.58 19.74
C VAL A 144 -15.82 -9.96 19.82
N VAL A 145 -15.61 -10.78 18.80
CA VAL A 145 -16.10 -12.17 18.75
C VAL A 145 -15.06 -13.17 19.28
N PHE A 146 -13.78 -12.83 19.15
CA PHE A 146 -12.67 -13.64 19.62
C PHE A 146 -11.42 -12.79 19.82
N SER A 147 -10.62 -13.12 20.84
CA SER A 147 -9.33 -12.48 21.09
C SER A 147 -8.26 -13.54 21.34
N THR A 148 -7.04 -13.24 20.88
CA THR A 148 -5.87 -14.07 21.12
C THR A 148 -4.62 -13.18 21.17
N THR A 149 -3.49 -13.78 21.50
CA THR A 149 -2.18 -13.11 21.45
C THR A 149 -1.27 -13.81 20.47
N SER A 150 -0.29 -13.09 19.93
CA SER A 150 0.74 -13.65 19.08
C SER A 150 2.11 -13.08 19.44
N GLU A 151 3.14 -13.90 19.20
CA GLU A 151 4.53 -13.46 19.20
C GLU A 151 4.96 -13.22 17.76
N GLU A 152 5.66 -12.11 17.54
CA GLU A 152 6.12 -11.73 16.23
C GLU A 152 7.65 -11.62 16.17
N LYS A 153 8.21 -11.97 15.02
CA LYS A 153 9.62 -11.72 14.70
C LYS A 153 9.69 -11.17 13.29
N GLY A 154 10.26 -9.98 13.16
CA GLY A 154 10.51 -9.34 11.89
C GLY A 154 12.00 -9.32 11.57
N THR A 155 12.34 -9.62 10.32
CA THR A 155 13.69 -9.43 9.78
C THR A 155 13.61 -8.41 8.66
N ARG A 156 14.44 -7.38 8.72
CA ARG A 156 14.48 -6.33 7.70
C ARG A 156 14.92 -6.91 6.37
N LEU A 157 14.16 -6.61 5.34
CA LEU A 157 14.54 -6.97 3.99
C LEU A 157 15.48 -5.91 3.42
N GLU A 158 16.58 -6.36 2.83
CA GLU A 158 17.51 -5.47 2.17
C GLU A 158 16.82 -4.77 1.01
N THR A 159 16.60 -3.48 1.16
CA THR A 159 16.37 -2.61 0.02
C THR A 159 17.76 -2.12 -0.42
N LEU A 160 18.18 -2.38 -1.66
CA LEU A 160 19.48 -1.91 -2.21
C LEU A 160 19.53 -0.37 -2.34
N ILE A 161 18.59 0.29 -1.72
CA ILE A 161 18.45 1.74 -1.70
C ILE A 161 19.05 2.21 -0.38
N PRO A 162 20.24 2.85 -0.38
CA PRO A 162 20.68 3.57 0.80
C PRO A 162 19.56 4.50 1.22
N ALA A 163 19.30 4.62 2.53
CA ALA A 163 18.38 5.63 3.06
C ALA A 163 18.90 7.02 2.65
N MET A 164 18.59 7.45 1.44
CA MET A 164 18.85 8.81 1.00
C MET A 164 17.75 9.69 1.57
N PRO A 165 18.10 10.85 2.11
CA PRO A 165 17.07 11.84 2.40
C PRO A 165 16.33 12.09 1.09
N VAL A 166 15.02 11.88 1.07
CA VAL A 166 14.15 12.24 -0.04
C VAL A 166 14.15 13.76 -0.12
N GLY A 167 15.18 14.32 -0.77
CA GLY A 167 15.18 15.70 -1.19
C GLY A 167 14.27 15.76 -2.41
N GLU A 168 13.16 16.46 -2.33
CA GLU A 168 12.37 16.79 -3.52
C GLU A 168 13.31 17.38 -4.58
N PRO A 169 13.42 16.78 -5.77
CA PRO A 169 14.13 17.42 -6.86
C PRO A 169 13.38 18.72 -7.19
N ALA A 170 14.02 19.84 -6.91
CA ALA A 170 13.43 21.16 -7.13
C ALA A 170 12.94 21.28 -8.58
N GLY A 171 11.65 21.36 -8.78
CA GLY A 171 11.02 21.82 -10.01
C GLY A 171 10.56 20.78 -11.04
N LYS A 172 10.68 19.45 -10.80
CA LYS A 172 10.17 18.41 -11.73
C LYS A 172 9.08 17.58 -11.05
N LYS A 173 8.13 17.08 -11.84
CA LYS A 173 7.06 16.19 -11.33
C LYS A 173 7.72 14.95 -10.69
N PRO A 174 7.61 14.75 -9.38
CA PRO A 174 8.19 13.58 -8.72
C PRO A 174 7.50 12.30 -9.21
N LEU A 175 8.09 11.14 -8.97
CA LEU A 175 7.48 9.84 -9.27
C LEU A 175 6.19 9.60 -8.46
N VAL A 176 5.98 10.37 -7.39
CA VAL A 176 4.82 10.28 -6.49
C VAL A 176 3.49 10.29 -7.25
N GLY A 177 2.63 9.32 -6.95
CA GLY A 177 1.31 9.19 -7.55
C GLY A 177 0.94 7.75 -7.89
N VAL A 178 -0.16 7.59 -8.62
CA VAL A 178 -0.67 6.30 -9.08
C VAL A 178 -0.33 6.09 -10.54
N TRP A 179 0.12 4.90 -10.87
CA TRP A 179 0.61 4.52 -12.19
C TRP A 179 -0.01 3.21 -12.67
N GLU A 180 -0.41 3.18 -13.95
CA GLU A 180 -0.58 1.92 -14.66
C GLU A 180 0.80 1.39 -15.04
N VAL A 181 1.10 0.15 -14.69
CA VAL A 181 2.40 -0.48 -14.97
C VAL A 181 2.21 -1.69 -15.87
N LYS A 182 3.02 -1.75 -16.92
CA LYS A 182 3.12 -2.86 -17.88
C LYS A 182 4.48 -3.52 -17.71
N VAL A 183 4.50 -4.78 -17.36
CA VAL A 183 5.70 -5.59 -17.21
C VAL A 183 5.76 -6.62 -18.32
N SER A 184 6.84 -6.62 -19.10
CA SER A 184 7.04 -7.53 -20.24
C SER A 184 8.27 -8.39 -19.98
N PRO A 185 8.10 -9.67 -19.60
CA PRO A 185 9.22 -10.59 -19.40
C PRO A 185 10.03 -10.76 -20.70
N ILE A 186 11.35 -10.60 -20.60
CA ILE A 186 12.25 -10.69 -21.76
C ILE A 186 12.39 -12.17 -22.18
N GLY A 187 12.26 -12.42 -23.48
CA GLY A 187 12.36 -13.77 -24.05
C GLY A 187 11.10 -14.63 -23.92
N GLN A 188 10.00 -14.07 -23.42
CA GLN A 188 8.70 -14.74 -23.38
C GLN A 188 7.71 -14.07 -24.34
N SER A 189 6.92 -14.86 -25.05
CA SER A 189 5.89 -14.38 -26.00
C SER A 189 4.55 -14.06 -25.29
N GLN A 190 4.58 -13.78 -23.99
CA GLN A 190 3.38 -13.49 -23.21
C GLN A 190 2.96 -12.02 -23.36
N SER A 191 1.65 -11.78 -23.27
CA SER A 191 1.13 -10.40 -23.15
C SER A 191 1.72 -9.72 -21.93
N PRO A 192 1.95 -8.38 -22.00
CA PRO A 192 2.40 -7.63 -20.84
C PRO A 192 1.47 -7.79 -19.65
N ILE A 193 2.07 -7.83 -18.49
CA ILE A 193 1.39 -7.89 -17.21
C ILE A 193 0.96 -6.49 -16.84
N LEU A 194 -0.32 -6.31 -16.53
CA LEU A 194 -0.85 -5.04 -16.06
C LEU A 194 -0.92 -5.03 -14.53
N SER A 195 -0.55 -3.90 -13.94
CA SER A 195 -0.61 -3.66 -12.51
C SER A 195 -0.91 -2.18 -12.22
N LEU A 196 -1.39 -1.89 -11.03
CA LEU A 196 -1.36 -0.54 -10.46
C LEU A 196 -0.20 -0.44 -9.48
N ALA A 197 0.51 0.67 -9.54
CA ALA A 197 1.57 1.01 -8.60
C ALA A 197 1.30 2.37 -7.97
N MET A 198 1.62 2.51 -6.70
CA MET A 198 1.56 3.77 -5.96
C MET A 198 2.93 4.08 -5.36
N TYR A 199 3.44 5.23 -5.70
CA TYR A 199 4.67 5.80 -5.15
C TYR A 199 4.31 6.91 -4.19
N SER A 200 4.68 6.79 -2.92
CA SER A 200 4.40 7.78 -1.87
C SER A 200 5.60 8.69 -1.65
N GLY A 201 5.36 9.91 -1.17
CA GLY A 201 6.40 10.94 -1.00
C GLY A 201 7.44 10.61 0.07
N ASP A 202 7.15 9.69 0.97
CA ASP A 202 8.08 9.17 1.98
C ASP A 202 9.04 8.09 1.44
N GLY A 203 8.98 7.80 0.13
CA GLY A 203 9.76 6.73 -0.51
C GLY A 203 9.13 5.34 -0.42
N SER A 204 7.94 5.20 0.17
CA SER A 204 7.24 3.92 0.19
C SER A 204 6.58 3.63 -1.16
N PHE A 205 6.43 2.32 -1.45
CA PHE A 205 5.89 1.80 -2.70
C PHE A 205 4.90 0.68 -2.42
N ASN A 206 3.77 0.70 -3.13
CA ASN A 206 2.79 -0.36 -3.11
C ASN A 206 2.38 -0.73 -4.54
N THR A 207 2.13 -2.01 -4.79
CA THR A 207 1.60 -2.45 -6.07
C THR A 207 0.57 -3.56 -5.89
N THR A 208 -0.41 -3.59 -6.81
CA THR A 208 -1.46 -4.63 -6.79
C THR A 208 -0.92 -6.01 -7.15
N GLY A 209 0.33 -6.11 -7.62
CA GLY A 209 0.84 -7.34 -8.22
C GLY A 209 -0.12 -7.82 -9.32
N GLY A 210 0.22 -7.70 -10.58
CA GLY A 210 -0.70 -7.95 -11.71
C GLY A 210 -1.22 -9.39 -11.84
N TYR A 211 -1.09 -10.25 -10.80
CA TYR A 211 -1.42 -11.67 -10.90
C TYR A 211 -2.06 -12.25 -9.66
N LYS A 212 -3.08 -13.05 -9.90
CA LYS A 212 -3.33 -14.23 -9.08
C LYS A 212 -2.67 -15.49 -9.70
N ALA A 213 -2.51 -15.55 -11.01
CA ALA A 213 -1.85 -16.68 -11.68
C ALA A 213 -0.42 -16.29 -12.06
N LEU A 214 0.55 -17.01 -11.51
CA LEU A 214 1.94 -16.91 -11.92
C LEU A 214 2.12 -17.47 -13.34
N PRO A 215 3.11 -16.97 -14.11
CA PRO A 215 3.43 -17.54 -15.41
C PRO A 215 3.72 -19.04 -15.29
N SER A 216 3.41 -19.80 -16.35
CA SER A 216 3.62 -21.24 -16.43
C SER A 216 5.11 -21.61 -16.48
N ILE A 217 5.87 -21.20 -15.47
CA ILE A 217 7.26 -21.53 -15.26
C ILE A 217 7.29 -22.65 -14.22
N PRO A 218 7.65 -23.89 -14.57
CA PRO A 218 7.58 -25.05 -13.65
C PRO A 218 8.26 -24.77 -12.31
N ALA A 219 9.49 -24.25 -12.31
CA ALA A 219 10.23 -23.94 -11.10
C ALA A 219 9.51 -22.95 -10.16
N VAL A 220 8.73 -22.00 -10.72
CA VAL A 220 7.93 -21.04 -9.95
C VAL A 220 6.63 -21.68 -9.47
N GLN A 221 5.98 -22.50 -10.31
CA GLN A 221 4.75 -23.21 -9.95
C GLN A 221 4.96 -24.26 -8.85
N ASP A 222 6.19 -24.80 -8.74
CA ASP A 222 6.55 -25.69 -7.63
C ASP A 222 6.53 -24.95 -6.28
N VAL A 223 6.84 -23.64 -6.28
CA VAL A 223 6.83 -22.79 -5.09
C VAL A 223 5.47 -22.15 -4.88
N ALA A 224 4.85 -21.61 -5.92
CA ALA A 224 3.62 -20.84 -5.77
C ALA A 224 2.69 -20.95 -6.98
N THR A 225 1.39 -20.73 -6.73
CA THR A 225 0.35 -20.66 -7.76
C THR A 225 -0.23 -19.24 -7.90
N GLU A 226 0.01 -18.40 -6.94
CA GLU A 226 -0.53 -17.05 -6.88
C GLU A 226 0.48 -16.06 -6.27
N ILE A 227 0.41 -14.79 -6.70
CA ILE A 227 1.19 -13.69 -6.16
C ILE A 227 0.26 -12.62 -5.60
N GLY A 228 0.67 -12.00 -4.51
CA GLY A 228 -0.09 -10.95 -3.84
C GLY A 228 0.44 -9.55 -4.07
N LEU A 229 0.05 -8.69 -3.16
CA LEU A 229 0.47 -7.30 -3.14
C LEU A 229 1.97 -7.18 -2.97
N GLY A 230 2.54 -6.15 -3.57
CA GLY A 230 3.94 -5.80 -3.41
C GLY A 230 4.12 -4.57 -2.53
N TYR A 231 5.12 -4.64 -1.67
CA TYR A 231 5.53 -3.58 -0.75
C TYR A 231 7.01 -3.30 -0.92
N GLY A 232 7.38 -2.04 -0.98
CA GLY A 232 8.75 -1.69 -1.25
C GLY A 232 9.15 -0.26 -0.93
N GLN A 233 10.33 0.08 -1.38
CA GLN A 233 10.89 1.42 -1.28
C GLN A 233 11.46 1.86 -2.61
N TRP A 234 11.36 3.16 -2.87
CA TRP A 234 11.96 3.80 -4.02
C TRP A 234 12.76 5.04 -3.60
N ALA A 235 13.78 5.37 -4.38
CA ALA A 235 14.53 6.60 -4.22
C ALA A 235 15.00 7.14 -5.57
N ALA A 236 15.11 8.47 -5.66
CA ALA A 236 15.73 9.13 -6.80
C ALA A 236 17.25 8.91 -6.76
N THR A 237 17.84 8.53 -7.88
CA THR A 237 19.30 8.45 -8.08
C THR A 237 19.82 9.64 -8.89
N SER A 238 18.93 10.27 -9.65
CA SER A 238 19.15 11.54 -10.35
C SER A 238 17.81 12.27 -10.56
N ASP A 239 17.82 13.37 -11.28
CA ASP A 239 16.62 14.15 -11.61
C ASP A 239 15.49 13.34 -12.26
N ARG A 240 15.83 12.26 -12.97
CA ARG A 240 14.88 11.46 -13.74
C ARG A 240 15.08 9.96 -13.57
N GLU A 241 16.09 9.55 -12.83
CA GLU A 241 16.35 8.14 -12.58
C GLU A 241 15.98 7.77 -11.16
N PHE A 242 15.36 6.61 -11.01
CA PHE A 242 14.88 6.10 -9.74
C PHE A 242 15.25 4.64 -9.61
N ARG A 243 15.54 4.22 -8.39
CA ARG A 243 15.63 2.80 -8.02
C ARG A 243 14.46 2.42 -7.17
N LEU A 244 13.96 1.22 -7.42
CA LEU A 244 12.87 0.62 -6.69
C LEU A 244 13.26 -0.80 -6.29
N THR A 245 12.99 -1.17 -5.05
CA THR A 245 13.03 -2.56 -4.59
C THR A 245 11.74 -2.85 -3.85
N TYR A 246 11.06 -3.93 -4.26
CA TYR A 246 9.84 -4.35 -3.58
C TYR A 246 9.74 -5.87 -3.52
N TYR A 247 8.88 -6.34 -2.63
CA TYR A 247 8.63 -7.75 -2.39
C TYR A 247 7.13 -8.02 -2.49
N CYS A 248 6.77 -9.15 -3.10
CA CYS A 248 5.42 -9.68 -3.12
C CYS A 248 5.37 -11.00 -2.37
N VAL A 249 4.28 -11.26 -1.68
CA VAL A 249 4.01 -12.58 -1.09
C VAL A 249 3.55 -13.52 -2.18
N MET A 250 4.04 -14.76 -2.16
CA MET A 250 3.60 -15.83 -3.05
C MET A 250 2.88 -16.92 -2.27
N TRP A 251 1.73 -17.38 -2.79
CA TRP A 251 0.91 -18.40 -2.14
C TRP A 251 0.83 -19.70 -2.94
N LYS A 252 0.75 -20.78 -2.19
CA LYS A 252 0.39 -22.11 -2.68
C LYS A 252 -0.65 -22.71 -1.75
N ALA A 253 -1.80 -23.14 -2.30
CA ALA A 253 -2.91 -23.66 -1.52
C ALA A 253 -3.37 -22.75 -0.35
N GLY A 254 -3.36 -21.43 -0.56
CA GLY A 254 -3.80 -20.44 0.44
C GLY A 254 -2.77 -20.09 1.53
N LEU A 255 -1.61 -20.73 1.54
CA LEU A 255 -0.52 -20.47 2.49
C LEU A 255 0.64 -19.74 1.79
N VAL A 256 1.32 -18.87 2.52
CA VAL A 256 2.57 -18.26 2.03
C VAL A 256 3.62 -19.35 1.89
N ASN A 257 4.13 -19.51 0.68
CA ASN A 257 5.13 -20.52 0.37
C ASN A 257 6.39 -19.93 -0.27
N GLY A 258 6.45 -18.62 -0.43
CA GLY A 258 7.62 -17.92 -0.94
C GLY A 258 7.37 -16.43 -1.15
N PHE A 259 8.36 -15.81 -1.78
CA PHE A 259 8.33 -14.36 -2.05
C PHE A 259 8.85 -14.09 -3.47
N GLN A 260 8.41 -12.99 -4.05
CA GLN A 260 9.05 -12.41 -5.23
C GLN A 260 9.77 -11.13 -4.77
N ARG A 261 11.04 -11.00 -5.12
CA ARG A 261 11.81 -9.75 -5.00
C ARG A 261 11.93 -9.13 -6.39
N VAL A 262 11.63 -7.85 -6.48
CA VAL A 262 11.80 -7.08 -7.73
C VAL A 262 12.71 -5.90 -7.44
N GLN A 263 13.72 -5.75 -8.28
CA GLN A 263 14.68 -4.65 -8.27
C GLN A 263 14.61 -3.95 -9.62
N ASP A 264 14.24 -2.68 -9.64
CA ASP A 264 13.95 -1.94 -10.85
C ASP A 264 14.75 -0.64 -10.92
N THR A 265 15.18 -0.28 -12.12
CA THR A 265 15.74 1.03 -12.44
C THR A 265 14.81 1.69 -13.43
N LEU A 266 14.23 2.82 -13.05
CA LEU A 266 13.22 3.55 -13.78
C LEU A 266 13.80 4.86 -14.33
N VAL A 267 13.42 5.23 -15.53
CA VAL A 267 13.75 6.52 -16.15
C VAL A 267 12.46 7.25 -16.52
N LEU A 268 12.21 8.37 -15.86
CA LEU A 268 11.04 9.21 -16.09
C LEU A 268 11.19 9.99 -17.38
N SER A 269 10.12 10.09 -18.17
CA SER A 269 10.04 10.92 -19.38
C SER A 269 10.20 12.41 -19.05
N GLU A 270 10.45 13.24 -20.05
CA GLU A 270 10.54 14.71 -19.86
C GLU A 270 9.22 15.32 -19.40
N SER A 271 8.09 14.78 -19.85
CA SER A 271 6.76 15.22 -19.39
C SER A 271 6.49 14.85 -17.94
N GLY A 272 7.16 13.83 -17.41
CA GLY A 272 6.92 13.28 -16.08
C GLY A 272 5.66 12.39 -15.98
N ASP A 273 5.05 12.02 -17.11
CA ASP A 273 3.80 11.26 -17.15
C ASP A 273 4.00 9.81 -17.61
N GLU A 274 5.20 9.47 -18.07
CA GLU A 274 5.57 8.11 -18.42
C GLU A 274 6.95 7.77 -17.85
N TYR A 275 7.20 6.50 -17.61
CA TYR A 275 8.54 6.00 -17.35
C TYR A 275 8.79 4.68 -18.10
N THR A 276 10.05 4.40 -18.32
CA THR A 276 10.53 3.09 -18.75
C THR A 276 11.54 2.57 -17.74
N GLY A 277 11.65 1.26 -17.63
CA GLY A 277 12.57 0.65 -16.71
C GLY A 277 12.94 -0.76 -17.08
N ARG A 278 13.88 -1.30 -16.32
CA ARG A 278 14.30 -2.70 -16.41
C ARG A 278 14.36 -3.31 -15.04
N ALA A 279 13.56 -4.37 -14.83
CA ALA A 279 13.42 -5.06 -13.59
C ALA A 279 14.17 -6.41 -13.61
N GLN A 280 14.88 -6.69 -12.53
CA GLN A 280 15.29 -8.03 -12.14
C GLN A 280 14.25 -8.57 -11.18
N MET A 281 13.65 -9.72 -11.50
CA MET A 281 12.65 -10.40 -10.68
C MET A 281 13.22 -11.73 -10.21
N ASP A 282 13.35 -11.90 -8.90
CA ASP A 282 13.78 -13.13 -8.27
C ASP A 282 12.59 -13.78 -7.56
N PHE A 283 12.34 -15.04 -7.84
CA PHE A 283 11.35 -15.86 -7.15
C PHE A 283 12.07 -16.66 -6.06
N LEU A 284 11.60 -16.56 -4.84
CA LEU A 284 12.25 -17.07 -3.64
C LEU A 284 11.33 -18.08 -2.95
N ASP A 285 11.90 -19.15 -2.41
CA ASP A 285 11.17 -20.06 -1.53
C ASP A 285 10.93 -19.42 -0.13
N ALA A 286 10.26 -20.14 0.76
CA ALA A 286 9.98 -19.68 2.12
C ALA A 286 11.26 -19.49 2.99
N ASN A 287 12.39 -20.00 2.56
CA ASN A 287 13.70 -19.86 3.19
C ASN A 287 14.56 -18.76 2.55
N TRP A 288 13.97 -17.97 1.63
CA TRP A 288 14.64 -16.90 0.90
C TRP A 288 15.70 -17.36 -0.12
N ASN A 289 15.74 -18.64 -0.50
CA ASN A 289 16.58 -19.12 -1.58
C ASN A 289 15.97 -18.74 -2.93
N VAL A 290 16.77 -18.20 -3.83
CA VAL A 290 16.35 -17.91 -5.20
C VAL A 290 16.15 -19.23 -5.95
N VAL A 291 14.91 -19.49 -6.39
CA VAL A 291 14.54 -20.67 -7.18
C VAL A 291 14.50 -20.36 -8.68
N PHE A 292 14.25 -19.12 -9.04
CA PHE A 292 14.20 -18.67 -10.42
C PHE A 292 14.41 -17.17 -10.51
N SER A 293 15.02 -16.69 -11.59
CA SER A 293 15.23 -15.26 -11.87
C SER A 293 14.88 -14.96 -13.33
N ILE A 294 14.28 -13.78 -13.55
CA ILE A 294 13.98 -13.27 -14.90
C ILE A 294 14.15 -11.77 -14.95
N THR A 295 14.53 -11.27 -16.12
CA THR A 295 14.54 -9.83 -16.40
C THR A 295 13.29 -9.45 -17.18
N SER A 296 12.80 -8.24 -16.95
CA SER A 296 11.61 -7.72 -17.61
C SER A 296 11.82 -6.26 -18.00
N ASP A 297 11.24 -5.86 -19.12
CA ASP A 297 11.08 -4.44 -19.43
C ASP A 297 9.82 -3.93 -18.74
N VAL A 298 9.91 -2.73 -18.16
CA VAL A 298 8.83 -2.09 -17.41
C VAL A 298 8.47 -0.76 -18.07
N LYS A 299 7.18 -0.51 -18.21
CA LYS A 299 6.65 0.78 -18.66
C LYS A 299 5.56 1.22 -17.71
N GLY A 300 5.60 2.48 -17.28
CA GLY A 300 4.56 3.08 -16.47
C GLY A 300 3.95 4.29 -17.15
N ALA A 301 2.65 4.43 -17.04
CA ALA A 301 1.92 5.63 -17.41
C ALA A 301 1.21 6.18 -16.17
N ARG A 302 1.42 7.47 -15.89
CA ARG A 302 0.76 8.14 -14.78
C ARG A 302 -0.74 8.17 -15.05
N LEU A 303 -1.50 7.66 -14.11
CA LEU A 303 -2.95 7.80 -14.19
C LEU A 303 -3.30 9.25 -13.85
N GLU A 304 -3.96 9.92 -14.81
CA GLU A 304 -4.41 11.28 -14.60
C GLU A 304 -5.36 11.30 -13.39
N THR A 305 -4.89 11.95 -12.34
CA THR A 305 -5.81 12.38 -11.30
C THR A 305 -6.44 13.66 -11.85
N PRO A 306 -7.77 13.74 -12.07
CA PRO A 306 -8.43 14.96 -12.53
C PRO A 306 -8.48 16.02 -11.42
N ILE A 307 -7.35 16.22 -10.78
CA ILE A 307 -7.08 17.26 -9.80
C ILE A 307 -6.48 18.41 -10.61
N PRO A 308 -7.15 19.57 -10.69
CA PRO A 308 -6.62 20.71 -11.42
C PRO A 308 -5.20 21.03 -10.96
N ALA A 309 -4.29 21.24 -11.89
CA ALA A 309 -2.89 21.59 -11.62
C ALA A 309 -2.74 22.91 -10.81
N THR A 310 -3.81 23.72 -10.73
CA THR A 310 -3.89 24.95 -9.96
C THR A 310 -4.10 24.72 -8.46
N LEU A 311 -4.53 23.52 -8.06
CA LEU A 311 -4.54 23.15 -6.64
C LEU A 311 -3.13 22.68 -6.31
N THR A 312 -2.28 23.60 -5.85
CA THR A 312 -1.07 23.23 -5.12
C THR A 312 -1.52 22.34 -3.98
N ALA A 313 -1.24 21.05 -4.13
CA ALA A 313 -1.65 20.05 -3.16
C ALA A 313 -1.04 20.41 -1.80
N GLN A 314 -1.82 21.06 -0.95
CA GLN A 314 -1.48 21.07 0.46
C GLN A 314 -1.58 19.62 0.94
N PRO A 315 -0.59 19.13 1.71
CA PRO A 315 -0.66 17.83 2.31
C PRO A 315 -2.03 17.64 2.96
N ALA A 316 -2.67 16.52 2.71
CA ALA A 316 -3.96 16.27 3.31
C ALA A 316 -3.76 16.16 4.83
N GLU A 317 -4.28 17.10 5.60
CA GLU A 317 -4.27 17.05 7.08
C GLU A 317 -5.01 15.81 7.60
N ARG A 318 -5.71 15.12 6.71
CA ARG A 318 -6.53 13.96 6.99
C ARG A 318 -5.73 12.65 6.84
N LYS A 319 -4.75 12.46 7.73
CA LYS A 319 -4.00 11.21 7.86
C LYS A 319 -4.67 10.24 8.85
N GLY A 320 -4.58 8.96 8.61
CA GLY A 320 -5.09 7.93 9.52
C GLY A 320 -5.66 6.71 8.82
N VAL A 321 -6.23 5.84 9.63
CA VAL A 321 -6.98 4.67 9.19
C VAL A 321 -8.46 4.95 9.35
N TRP A 322 -9.27 4.55 8.36
CA TRP A 322 -10.70 4.88 8.32
C TRP A 322 -11.50 3.64 7.97
N GLU A 323 -12.63 3.46 8.63
CA GLU A 323 -13.71 2.61 8.16
C GLU A 323 -14.52 3.39 7.12
N GLY A 324 -14.68 2.86 5.93
CA GLY A 324 -15.56 3.39 4.89
C GLY A 324 -16.86 2.59 4.80
N LYS A 325 -18.00 3.28 4.67
CA LYS A 325 -19.31 2.68 4.45
C LYS A 325 -19.92 3.21 3.15
N ILE A 326 -20.15 2.32 2.20
CA ILE A 326 -20.78 2.63 0.93
C ILE A 326 -22.20 2.08 0.98
N PRO A 327 -23.25 2.93 1.02
CA PRO A 327 -24.63 2.46 1.01
C PRO A 327 -24.92 1.60 -0.23
N SER A 328 -25.77 0.63 -0.09
CA SER A 328 -26.29 -0.14 -1.22
C SER A 328 -27.10 0.76 -2.14
N ALA A 329 -27.27 0.35 -3.40
CA ALA A 329 -28.07 1.09 -4.36
C ALA A 329 -29.50 1.32 -3.81
N VAL A 330 -30.06 2.49 -4.10
CA VAL A 330 -31.41 2.86 -3.65
C VAL A 330 -32.43 1.78 -4.05
N GLY A 331 -33.14 1.25 -3.06
CA GLY A 331 -34.17 0.20 -3.25
C GLY A 331 -33.63 -1.23 -3.13
N VAL A 332 -32.33 -1.43 -2.87
CA VAL A 332 -31.75 -2.75 -2.60
C VAL A 332 -31.58 -2.89 -1.09
N PRO A 333 -32.24 -3.85 -0.41
CA PRO A 333 -32.13 -4.05 1.03
C PRO A 333 -30.85 -4.85 1.39
N GLU A 334 -29.70 -4.36 0.95
CA GLU A 334 -28.40 -4.92 1.29
C GLU A 334 -27.71 -4.05 2.37
N PRO A 335 -26.94 -4.65 3.29
CA PRO A 335 -26.16 -3.88 4.23
C PRO A 335 -25.13 -2.98 3.52
N PRO A 336 -24.69 -1.88 4.14
CA PRO A 336 -23.64 -1.05 3.59
C PRO A 336 -22.38 -1.89 3.34
N ARG A 337 -21.69 -1.61 2.25
CA ARG A 337 -20.41 -2.23 1.97
C ARG A 337 -19.33 -1.57 2.81
N LEU A 338 -18.56 -2.39 3.51
CA LEU A 338 -17.49 -1.93 4.37
C LEU A 338 -16.18 -1.86 3.57
N SER A 339 -15.37 -0.86 3.88
CA SER A 339 -13.99 -0.75 3.38
C SER A 339 -13.06 -0.28 4.50
N LEU A 340 -11.79 -0.59 4.34
CA LEU A 340 -10.72 -0.10 5.20
C LEU A 340 -9.79 0.79 4.38
N ILE A 341 -9.51 1.96 4.89
CA ILE A 341 -8.82 3.02 4.17
C ILE A 341 -7.59 3.47 4.96
N LEU A 342 -6.46 3.64 4.27
CA LEU A 342 -5.28 4.31 4.80
C LEU A 342 -5.02 5.60 4.02
N SER A 343 -5.12 6.75 4.69
CA SER A 343 -4.72 8.06 4.16
C SER A 343 -3.38 8.49 4.76
N ARG A 344 -2.42 8.88 3.92
CA ARG A 344 -1.07 9.30 4.31
C ARG A 344 -0.92 10.82 4.27
N GLU A 345 0.15 11.30 4.92
CA GLU A 345 0.43 12.73 5.02
C GLU A 345 0.66 13.41 3.66
N ASP A 346 1.24 12.71 2.69
CA ASP A 346 1.46 13.18 1.32
C ASP A 346 0.20 13.16 0.44
N GLY A 347 -0.94 12.78 1.01
CA GLY A 347 -2.22 12.63 0.31
C GLY A 347 -2.35 11.34 -0.49
N THR A 348 -1.39 10.41 -0.42
CA THR A 348 -1.59 9.10 -1.01
C THR A 348 -2.61 8.29 -0.20
N TRP A 349 -3.38 7.46 -0.92
CA TRP A 349 -4.56 6.77 -0.43
C TRP A 349 -4.52 5.29 -0.81
N SER A 350 -4.79 4.43 0.15
CA SER A 350 -4.97 3.00 -0.10
C SER A 350 -6.30 2.56 0.50
N GLU A 351 -7.05 1.74 -0.22
CA GLU A 351 -8.34 1.22 0.25
C GLU A 351 -8.43 -0.27 -0.03
N ASP A 352 -8.86 -1.03 0.97
CA ASP A 352 -9.29 -2.42 0.80
C ASP A 352 -10.82 -2.47 0.87
N LYS A 353 -11.45 -2.72 -0.27
CA LYS A 353 -12.88 -2.96 -0.33
C LYS A 353 -13.19 -4.36 0.15
N GLY A 354 -13.97 -4.46 1.19
CA GLY A 354 -14.66 -5.69 1.56
C GLY A 354 -15.80 -6.04 0.59
N THR A 355 -15.65 -5.78 -0.70
CA THR A 355 -16.73 -5.99 -1.65
C THR A 355 -16.71 -7.37 -2.28
N PRO A 356 -17.90 -8.01 -2.36
CA PRO A 356 -18.11 -9.12 -3.27
C PRO A 356 -17.88 -8.67 -4.72
N PRO A 357 -17.71 -9.62 -5.64
CA PRO A 357 -17.87 -9.33 -7.05
C PRO A 357 -19.14 -8.51 -7.23
N LEU A 358 -19.11 -7.52 -8.12
CA LEU A 358 -20.29 -6.77 -8.52
C LEU A 358 -21.47 -7.75 -8.60
N PRO A 359 -22.67 -7.42 -8.05
CA PRO A 359 -23.82 -8.27 -8.26
C PRO A 359 -23.85 -8.57 -9.76
N PRO A 360 -24.21 -9.79 -10.16
CA PRO A 360 -24.31 -10.13 -11.57
C PRO A 360 -25.34 -9.20 -12.18
N SER A 361 -24.91 -7.94 -12.44
CA SER A 361 -25.69 -7.08 -13.29
C SER A 361 -25.68 -7.84 -14.61
N THR A 362 -26.85 -8.08 -15.14
CA THR A 362 -27.11 -8.72 -16.42
C THR A 362 -26.36 -8.08 -17.60
N ALA A 363 -25.58 -7.05 -17.34
CA ALA A 363 -24.66 -6.36 -18.21
C ALA A 363 -23.20 -6.71 -17.86
N LYS A 364 -22.73 -7.88 -18.28
CA LYS A 364 -21.31 -8.27 -18.46
C LYS A 364 -20.39 -8.49 -17.25
N GLY A 365 -20.84 -8.46 -16.01
CA GLY A 365 -20.07 -8.94 -14.86
C GLY A 365 -20.22 -10.45 -14.70
N GLY A 366 -19.17 -11.23 -14.97
CA GLY A 366 -19.19 -12.68 -14.70
C GLY A 366 -19.06 -12.94 -13.21
N ALA A 367 -19.65 -14.01 -12.71
CA ALA A 367 -19.71 -14.43 -11.30
C ALA A 367 -18.35 -14.68 -10.60
N ASN A 368 -17.22 -14.30 -11.20
CA ASN A 368 -15.85 -14.55 -10.72
C ASN A 368 -14.94 -13.32 -10.82
N GLU A 369 -15.49 -12.11 -10.82
CA GLU A 369 -14.66 -10.88 -10.81
C GLU A 369 -14.29 -10.51 -9.38
N GLN A 370 -13.04 -10.11 -9.17
CA GLN A 370 -12.50 -9.69 -7.88
C GLN A 370 -11.83 -8.31 -8.05
N TYR A 371 -11.83 -7.53 -6.99
CA TYR A 371 -11.12 -6.25 -6.96
C TYR A 371 -9.81 -6.37 -6.20
N SER A 372 -8.78 -5.70 -6.71
CA SER A 372 -7.58 -5.43 -5.92
C SER A 372 -7.87 -4.39 -4.85
N PRO A 373 -6.97 -4.16 -3.91
CA PRO A 373 -6.92 -2.90 -3.18
C PRO A 373 -6.86 -1.70 -4.13
N GLY A 374 -7.48 -0.60 -3.70
CA GLY A 374 -7.48 0.66 -4.44
C GLY A 374 -6.30 1.53 -4.05
N TYR A 375 -5.77 2.25 -5.03
CA TYR A 375 -4.72 3.26 -4.82
C TYR A 375 -5.14 4.60 -5.40
N GLY A 376 -4.85 5.68 -4.68
CA GLY A 376 -5.32 6.99 -5.08
C GLY A 376 -4.62 8.17 -4.44
N ARG A 377 -5.20 9.33 -4.67
CA ARG A 377 -4.77 10.58 -4.06
C ARG A 377 -5.95 11.37 -3.51
N LEU A 378 -5.76 11.87 -2.30
CA LEU A 378 -6.63 12.80 -1.60
C LEU A 378 -5.98 14.19 -1.63
N VAL A 379 -6.73 15.21 -2.03
CA VAL A 379 -6.26 16.59 -2.10
C VAL A 379 -7.25 17.50 -1.38
N LYS A 380 -6.75 18.38 -0.53
CA LYS A 380 -7.56 19.42 0.12
C LYS A 380 -7.97 20.46 -0.92
N THR A 381 -9.25 20.73 -1.04
CA THR A 381 -9.84 21.70 -2.00
C THR A 381 -10.45 22.91 -1.34
N GLY A 382 -10.73 22.85 -0.04
CA GLY A 382 -11.29 23.90 0.79
C GLY A 382 -10.94 23.69 2.26
N ASP A 383 -11.55 24.43 3.16
CA ASP A 383 -11.22 24.37 4.59
C ASP A 383 -11.42 22.94 5.15
N ARG A 384 -12.53 22.30 4.82
CA ARG A 384 -12.84 20.91 5.22
C ARG A 384 -13.30 20.08 4.02
N GLU A 385 -12.93 20.51 2.85
CA GLU A 385 -13.31 19.89 1.59
C GLU A 385 -12.09 19.21 0.97
N TYR A 386 -12.31 18.00 0.47
CA TYR A 386 -11.29 17.18 -0.16
C TYR A 386 -11.82 16.60 -1.46
N ARG A 387 -10.91 16.36 -2.37
CA ARG A 387 -11.16 15.60 -3.59
C ARG A 387 -10.29 14.36 -3.59
N LEU A 388 -10.93 13.19 -3.73
CA LEU A 388 -10.27 11.90 -3.82
C LEU A 388 -10.43 11.34 -5.23
N VAL A 389 -9.36 10.79 -5.78
CA VAL A 389 -9.40 9.95 -6.98
C VAL A 389 -8.60 8.70 -6.71
N PHE A 390 -9.19 7.54 -6.94
CA PHE A 390 -8.50 6.27 -6.76
C PHE A 390 -8.95 5.23 -7.78
N TYR A 391 -8.14 4.19 -7.93
CA TYR A 391 -8.28 3.15 -8.93
C TYR A 391 -8.17 1.77 -8.30
N TYR A 392 -8.94 0.81 -8.86
CA TYR A 392 -8.82 -0.61 -8.57
C TYR A 392 -8.53 -1.38 -9.85
N VAL A 393 -7.83 -2.49 -9.73
CA VAL A 393 -7.78 -3.50 -10.78
C VAL A 393 -8.97 -4.45 -10.62
N ILE A 394 -9.62 -4.76 -11.73
CA ILE A 394 -10.64 -5.80 -11.80
C ILE A 394 -9.98 -7.07 -12.31
N LEU A 395 -10.06 -8.13 -11.51
CA LEU A 395 -9.49 -9.43 -11.83
C LEU A 395 -10.59 -10.41 -12.20
N LYS A 396 -10.40 -11.16 -13.30
CA LYS A 396 -11.26 -12.27 -13.70
C LYS A 396 -10.41 -13.52 -13.91
N ALA A 397 -10.73 -14.58 -13.21
CA ALA A 397 -9.91 -15.80 -13.16
C ALA A 397 -8.43 -15.50 -12.85
N GLY A 398 -8.16 -14.53 -12.00
CA GLY A 398 -6.81 -14.13 -11.62
C GLY A 398 -6.06 -13.21 -12.59
N LEU A 399 -6.61 -12.90 -13.75
CA LEU A 399 -6.01 -12.00 -14.75
C LEU A 399 -6.68 -10.63 -14.69
N VAL A 400 -5.91 -9.57 -15.01
CA VAL A 400 -6.46 -8.22 -15.13
C VAL A 400 -7.46 -8.18 -16.27
N ASN A 401 -8.72 -7.86 -15.94
CA ASN A 401 -9.83 -7.75 -16.88
C ASN A 401 -10.22 -6.29 -17.14
N GLY A 402 -9.74 -5.36 -16.31
CA GLY A 402 -10.03 -3.95 -16.43
C GLY A 402 -9.72 -3.17 -15.16
N PHE A 403 -10.24 -1.95 -15.11
CA PHE A 403 -10.02 -1.02 -14.01
C PHE A 403 -11.34 -0.38 -13.56
N ASN A 404 -11.38 0.04 -12.31
CA ASN A 404 -12.44 0.91 -11.81
C ASN A 404 -11.80 2.19 -11.29
N ARG A 405 -12.31 3.35 -11.71
CA ARG A 405 -11.91 4.66 -11.20
C ARG A 405 -13.05 5.22 -10.37
N VAL A 406 -12.73 5.71 -9.18
CA VAL A 406 -13.67 6.43 -8.32
C VAL A 406 -13.15 7.84 -8.11
N GLN A 407 -14.03 8.81 -8.23
CA GLN A 407 -13.77 10.22 -7.95
C GLN A 407 -14.80 10.70 -6.95
N SER A 408 -14.37 11.20 -5.80
CA SER A 408 -15.28 11.73 -4.79
C SER A 408 -14.93 13.15 -4.40
N ASN A 409 -15.95 13.91 -4.04
CA ASN A 409 -15.83 15.13 -3.26
C ASN A 409 -16.26 14.78 -1.84
N GLU A 410 -15.42 15.10 -0.88
CA GLU A 410 -15.58 14.72 0.51
C GLU A 410 -15.62 15.94 1.39
N VAL A 411 -16.43 15.88 2.44
CA VAL A 411 -16.54 16.95 3.46
C VAL A 411 -16.36 16.31 4.82
N SER A 412 -15.47 16.89 5.63
CA SER A 412 -15.26 16.48 7.03
C SER A 412 -15.90 17.49 7.98
N PRO A 413 -16.55 17.04 9.08
CA PRO A 413 -16.99 17.92 10.16
C PRO A 413 -15.81 18.53 10.91
N GLU A 414 -16.08 19.38 11.89
CA GLU A 414 -15.03 20.03 12.72
C GLU A 414 -14.17 19.05 13.52
N SER A 415 -14.76 17.93 13.97
CA SER A 415 -14.02 16.89 14.68
C SER A 415 -12.92 16.28 13.83
N GLY A 416 -13.09 16.24 12.49
CA GLY A 416 -12.17 15.58 11.57
C GLY A 416 -12.17 14.05 11.67
N ASP A 417 -13.08 13.45 12.45
CA ASP A 417 -13.13 12.00 12.69
C ASP A 417 -14.15 11.28 11.82
N GLU A 418 -14.89 12.04 11.03
CA GLU A 418 -15.87 11.52 10.08
C GLU A 418 -15.70 12.20 8.72
N PHE A 419 -16.27 11.60 7.69
CA PHE A 419 -16.50 12.27 6.41
C PHE A 419 -17.76 11.80 5.73
N THR A 420 -18.31 12.65 4.89
CA THR A 420 -19.31 12.29 3.90
C THR A 420 -18.76 12.54 2.50
N ALA A 421 -19.12 11.70 1.56
CA ALA A 421 -18.64 11.77 0.19
C ALA A 421 -19.76 11.62 -0.83
N GLN A 422 -19.64 12.36 -1.94
CA GLN A 422 -20.36 12.10 -3.18
C GLN A 422 -19.38 11.64 -4.23
N ALA A 423 -19.57 10.43 -4.71
CA ALA A 423 -18.65 9.75 -5.61
C ALA A 423 -19.28 9.50 -6.97
N ASN A 424 -18.46 9.67 -8.02
CA ASN A 424 -18.72 9.16 -9.36
C ASN A 424 -17.72 8.05 -9.63
N TRP A 425 -18.16 6.97 -10.23
CA TRP A 425 -17.32 5.86 -10.58
C TRP A 425 -17.49 5.44 -12.03
N ALA A 426 -16.43 4.91 -12.61
CA ALA A 426 -16.44 4.36 -13.96
C ALA A 426 -15.62 3.07 -13.99
N THR A 427 -16.17 2.06 -14.64
CA THR A 427 -15.49 0.80 -14.93
C THR A 427 -15.00 0.81 -16.36
N PHE A 428 -13.78 0.40 -16.56
CA PHE A 428 -13.08 0.34 -17.85
C PHE A 428 -12.66 -1.09 -18.16
N ASP A 429 -12.57 -1.42 -19.44
CA ASP A 429 -11.83 -2.61 -19.88
C ASP A 429 -10.30 -2.40 -19.73
N ALA A 430 -9.51 -3.42 -20.05
CA ALA A 430 -8.03 -3.34 -20.01
C ALA A 430 -7.41 -2.33 -21.00
N ASN A 431 -8.19 -1.78 -21.92
CA ASN A 431 -7.79 -0.75 -22.89
C ASN A 431 -8.34 0.64 -22.52
N TRP A 432 -8.87 0.80 -21.29
CA TRP A 432 -9.47 2.04 -20.81
C TRP A 432 -10.74 2.49 -21.53
N ASN A 433 -11.43 1.61 -22.26
CA ASN A 433 -12.76 1.93 -22.78
C ASN A 433 -13.78 1.86 -21.63
N VAL A 434 -14.63 2.86 -21.52
CA VAL A 434 -15.69 2.90 -20.49
C VAL A 434 -16.72 1.82 -20.78
N LEU A 435 -16.95 0.94 -19.80
CA LEU A 435 -17.96 -0.12 -19.86
C LEU A 435 -19.25 0.30 -19.17
N ILE A 436 -19.13 0.92 -17.99
CA ILE A 436 -20.27 1.38 -17.19
C ILE A 436 -19.81 2.51 -16.25
N ASN A 437 -20.72 3.40 -15.89
CA ASN A 437 -20.49 4.45 -14.91
C ASN A 437 -21.71 4.61 -13.98
N GLY A 438 -21.50 5.30 -12.88
CA GLY A 438 -22.56 5.59 -11.91
C GLY A 438 -22.09 6.59 -10.85
N SER A 439 -22.99 6.86 -9.92
CA SER A 439 -22.70 7.73 -8.79
C SER A 439 -23.32 7.17 -7.51
N GLY A 440 -22.81 7.61 -6.36
CA GLY A 440 -23.30 7.19 -5.06
C GLY A 440 -22.68 8.01 -3.93
N GLY A 441 -23.19 7.81 -2.72
CA GLY A 441 -22.63 8.38 -1.51
C GLY A 441 -21.70 7.40 -0.81
N ALA A 442 -20.87 7.92 0.10
CA ALA A 442 -20.11 7.15 1.07
C ALA A 442 -19.94 7.94 2.37
N THR A 443 -19.71 7.25 3.46
CA THR A 443 -19.33 7.84 4.74
C THR A 443 -18.08 7.13 5.25
N GLY A 444 -17.32 7.79 6.12
CA GLY A 444 -16.23 7.14 6.81
C GLY A 444 -16.03 7.68 8.20
N THR A 445 -15.55 6.80 9.07
CA THR A 445 -15.23 7.09 10.47
C THR A 445 -13.76 6.75 10.72
N ARG A 446 -13.05 7.61 11.41
CA ARG A 446 -11.64 7.39 11.78
C ARG A 446 -11.55 6.28 12.81
N LEU A 447 -10.61 5.37 12.61
CA LEU A 447 -10.29 4.33 13.58
C LEU A 447 -9.17 4.77 14.50
N GLU A 448 -9.26 4.39 15.77
CA GLU A 448 -8.25 4.68 16.77
C GLU A 448 -6.92 4.01 16.42
N THR A 449 -5.85 4.78 16.36
CA THR A 449 -4.48 4.30 16.16
C THR A 449 -3.54 5.10 17.08
N PRO A 450 -2.35 4.55 17.43
CA PRO A 450 -1.42 5.24 18.32
C PRO A 450 -0.99 6.60 17.78
N GLY A 451 -0.79 7.58 18.70
CA GLY A 451 -0.28 8.93 18.34
C GLY A 451 -1.35 9.87 17.77
N GLN A 452 -2.61 9.65 18.11
CA GLN A 452 -3.72 10.57 17.77
C GLN A 452 -4.13 11.47 18.94
N ASP A 453 -3.47 11.37 20.12
CA ASP A 453 -3.68 12.20 21.30
C ASP A 453 -2.96 13.55 21.22
#